data_22b2ee5bf0946d667274248c1974101a
#
_entry.id   22b2ee5bf0946d667274248c1974101a
#
_cell.length_a   1.000
_cell.length_b   1.000
_cell.length_c   1.000
_cell.angle_alpha   90.00
_cell.angle_beta   90.00
_cell.angle_gamma   90.00
#
_symmetry.space_group_name_H-M   'P 1'
#
loop_
_entity.id
_entity.type
_entity.pdbx_description
1 polymer ?
#
loop_
_entity_poly.entity_id
_entity_poly.type
_entity_poly.pdbx_seq_one_letter_code
_entity_poly.pdbx_strand_id
1 'polypeptide(L)'
;LRRQRQMCIRDRAKEMSEQFRCEGMLPFATSAIRSAENSEEVLDRVENETGVRLRILSGDEEARLTFLAVRRWYGWSAGRICDLDIGGGSLEMSIGMDEDPDVACSVNLGAGRLTREWFDTDPPSRKKVVELGEFIDEELNDPVEKLLDSGDIDLAVGTSKTFRMLARLTGAAPSSAGPRVKRTLTQAGLRQLIAFISRMTAADRAELEGVSAERSHQVVAGALVAEAAMRKLDIEVLHMCPWALREGVIFRQLDHNPDLT
;
A
#
# COMPACT_ATOMS: atom_id res chain seq x y z
N LEU A 1 7.15 5.43 23.70
CA LEU A 1 6.78 4.08 23.19
C LEU A 1 6.99 3.92 21.67
N ARG A 2 6.59 4.88 20.80
CA ARG A 2 6.86 4.81 19.34
C ARG A 2 8.37 4.89 19.01
N ARG A 3 9.13 5.75 19.68
CA ARG A 3 10.59 5.89 19.48
C ARG A 3 11.36 4.62 19.84
N GLN A 4 10.99 3.95 20.94
CA GLN A 4 11.62 2.68 21.35
C GLN A 4 11.32 1.53 20.38
N ARG A 5 10.10 1.44 19.81
CA ARG A 5 9.76 0.39 18.83
C ARG A 5 10.51 0.54 17.51
N GLN A 6 10.75 1.75 17.04
CA GLN A 6 11.53 1.98 15.81
C GLN A 6 13.01 1.62 15.99
N MET A 7 13.59 1.90 17.15
CA MET A 7 14.93 1.43 17.51
C MET A 7 15.01 -0.10 17.51
N CYS A 8 14.07 -0.79 18.16
CA CYS A 8 14.06 -2.25 18.23
C CYS A 8 13.94 -2.95 16.85
N ILE A 9 13.16 -2.40 15.91
CA ILE A 9 13.00 -2.99 14.58
C ILE A 9 14.29 -2.88 13.79
N ARG A 10 14.96 -1.77 13.87
CA ARG A 10 16.18 -1.42 13.17
C ARG A 10 17.38 -2.24 13.66
N ASP A 11 17.60 -2.27 14.96
CA ASP A 11 18.67 -3.05 15.59
C ASP A 11 18.47 -4.54 15.31
N ARG A 12 17.23 -5.00 15.39
CA ARG A 12 16.85 -6.37 15.05
C ARG A 12 17.11 -6.71 13.58
N ALA A 13 16.87 -5.79 12.63
CA ALA A 13 17.16 -6.04 11.22
C ALA A 13 18.66 -6.23 10.97
N LYS A 14 19.51 -5.43 11.61
CA LYS A 14 20.97 -5.58 11.55
C LYS A 14 21.43 -6.88 12.18
N GLU A 15 21.00 -7.17 13.42
CA GLU A 15 21.30 -8.43 14.10
C GLU A 15 20.87 -9.66 13.28
N MET A 16 19.67 -9.60 12.68
CA MET A 16 19.19 -10.70 11.82
C MET A 16 20.03 -10.85 10.56
N SER A 17 20.45 -9.74 9.92
CA SER A 17 21.31 -9.81 8.73
C SER A 17 22.66 -10.45 9.04
N GLU A 18 23.23 -10.16 10.19
CA GLU A 18 24.47 -10.78 10.68
C GLU A 18 24.24 -12.27 11.03
N GLN A 19 23.14 -12.58 11.74
CA GLN A 19 22.78 -13.95 12.12
C GLN A 19 22.57 -14.86 10.91
N PHE A 20 21.90 -14.34 9.86
CA PHE A 20 21.65 -15.09 8.62
C PHE A 20 22.78 -14.98 7.60
N ARG A 21 23.88 -14.30 7.93
CA ARG A 21 25.04 -14.07 7.04
C ARG A 21 24.59 -13.52 5.69
N CYS A 22 23.69 -12.55 5.70
CA CYS A 22 23.21 -11.92 4.47
C CYS A 22 24.38 -11.23 3.75
N GLU A 23 24.52 -11.44 2.45
CA GLU A 23 25.56 -10.80 1.62
C GLU A 23 25.38 -9.29 1.48
N GLY A 24 24.14 -8.80 1.67
CA GLY A 24 23.82 -7.37 1.62
C GLY A 24 22.51 -7.03 2.29
N MET A 25 22.31 -5.74 2.49
CA MET A 25 21.07 -5.15 3.00
C MET A 25 20.62 -4.08 2.01
N LEU A 26 19.32 -4.05 1.68
CA LEU A 26 18.69 -3.04 0.84
C LEU A 26 17.79 -2.13 1.69
N PRO A 27 18.36 -1.16 2.41
CA PRO A 27 17.61 -0.30 3.31
C PRO A 27 16.95 0.83 2.53
N PHE A 28 15.62 0.95 2.64
CA PHE A 28 14.88 2.03 2.01
C PHE A 28 13.78 2.58 2.92
N ALA A 29 13.38 3.81 2.63
CA ALA A 29 12.28 4.50 3.28
C ALA A 29 11.30 5.02 2.22
N THR A 30 10.04 5.13 2.59
CA THR A 30 8.94 5.50 1.72
C THR A 30 8.21 6.76 2.23
N SER A 31 6.98 6.96 1.82
CA SER A 31 6.18 8.16 2.02
C SER A 31 6.25 8.76 3.44
N ALA A 32 6.33 7.93 4.48
CA ALA A 32 6.36 8.41 5.87
C ALA A 32 7.61 9.23 6.21
N ILE A 33 8.77 8.85 5.67
CA ILE A 33 10.03 9.59 5.83
C ILE A 33 10.12 10.70 4.76
N ARG A 34 9.80 10.37 3.50
CA ARG A 34 9.83 11.31 2.37
C ARG A 34 9.03 12.60 2.65
N SER A 35 7.87 12.48 3.30
CA SER A 35 6.97 13.61 3.59
C SER A 35 7.18 14.23 4.97
N ALA A 36 8.18 13.80 5.74
CA ALA A 36 8.44 14.37 7.06
C ALA A 36 9.22 15.69 6.93
N GLU A 37 8.80 16.73 7.67
CA GLU A 37 9.49 18.02 7.69
C GLU A 37 10.95 17.89 8.15
N ASN A 38 11.24 16.91 9.01
CA ASN A 38 12.57 16.62 9.52
C ASN A 38 13.19 15.36 8.88
N SER A 39 12.90 15.11 7.60
CA SER A 39 13.36 13.92 6.86
C SER A 39 14.88 13.77 6.91
N GLU A 40 15.63 14.83 6.62
CA GLU A 40 17.10 14.82 6.64
C GLU A 40 17.66 14.51 8.03
N GLU A 41 17.12 15.15 9.09
CA GLU A 41 17.52 14.88 10.48
C GLU A 41 17.31 13.40 10.86
N VAL A 42 16.18 12.81 10.41
CA VAL A 42 15.87 11.41 10.68
C VAL A 42 16.84 10.49 9.93
N LEU A 43 17.18 10.80 8.68
CA LEU A 43 18.13 10.01 7.88
C LEU A 43 19.55 10.06 8.48
N ASP A 44 20.03 11.25 8.78
CA ASP A 44 21.35 11.46 9.41
C ASP A 44 21.44 10.72 10.75
N ARG A 45 20.39 10.81 11.53
CA ARG A 45 20.32 10.10 12.81
C ARG A 45 20.37 8.59 12.63
N VAL A 46 19.63 8.04 11.66
CA VAL A 46 19.67 6.60 11.34
C VAL A 46 21.08 6.21 10.92
N GLU A 47 21.71 6.94 10.03
CA GLU A 47 23.07 6.67 9.55
C GLU A 47 24.09 6.74 10.69
N ASN A 48 24.05 7.79 11.52
CA ASN A 48 24.96 7.97 12.66
C ASN A 48 24.80 6.89 13.73
N GLU A 49 23.56 6.46 14.03
CA GLU A 49 23.32 5.48 15.09
C GLU A 49 23.53 4.02 14.62
N THR A 50 23.42 3.73 13.32
CA THR A 50 23.44 2.34 12.82
C THR A 50 24.50 2.04 11.78
N GLY A 51 25.11 3.09 11.20
CA GLY A 51 25.97 2.96 10.00
C GLY A 51 25.20 2.56 8.73
N VAL A 52 23.86 2.59 8.76
CA VAL A 52 23.01 2.20 7.63
C VAL A 52 22.42 3.46 6.98
N ARG A 53 22.76 3.67 5.72
CA ARG A 53 22.21 4.77 4.92
C ARG A 53 20.91 4.32 4.23
N LEU A 54 19.80 4.98 4.57
CA LEU A 54 18.51 4.71 3.94
C LEU A 54 18.42 5.41 2.58
N ARG A 55 17.98 4.69 1.55
CA ARG A 55 17.54 5.27 0.28
C ARG A 55 16.08 5.68 0.40
N ILE A 56 15.75 6.93 0.08
CA ILE A 56 14.35 7.35 -0.05
C ILE A 56 13.87 7.01 -1.46
N LEU A 57 12.80 6.25 -1.55
CA LEU A 57 12.13 5.98 -2.81
C LEU A 57 11.15 7.12 -3.10
N SER A 58 11.09 7.58 -4.36
CA SER A 58 10.01 8.43 -4.85
C SER A 58 8.71 7.63 -4.94
N GLY A 59 7.57 8.30 -5.01
CA GLY A 59 6.29 7.60 -5.18
C GLY A 59 6.19 6.85 -6.51
N ASP A 60 6.77 7.40 -7.57
CA ASP A 60 6.87 6.75 -8.89
C ASP A 60 7.75 5.48 -8.83
N GLU A 61 8.89 5.53 -8.13
CA GLU A 61 9.73 4.35 -7.92
C GLU A 61 9.01 3.28 -7.08
N GLU A 62 8.23 3.69 -6.05
CA GLU A 62 7.41 2.75 -5.26
C GLU A 62 6.38 2.05 -6.15
N ALA A 63 5.65 2.80 -6.99
CA ALA A 63 4.67 2.26 -7.93
C ALA A 63 5.31 1.27 -8.92
N ARG A 64 6.44 1.65 -9.57
CA ARG A 64 7.15 0.81 -10.53
C ARG A 64 7.70 -0.47 -9.92
N LEU A 65 8.29 -0.40 -8.74
CA LEU A 65 8.83 -1.57 -8.05
C LEU A 65 7.71 -2.51 -7.58
N THR A 66 6.60 -1.96 -7.10
CA THR A 66 5.43 -2.77 -6.72
C THR A 66 4.84 -3.45 -7.92
N PHE A 67 4.70 -2.74 -9.04
CA PHE A 67 4.23 -3.30 -10.30
C PHE A 67 5.10 -4.46 -10.80
N LEU A 68 6.43 -4.33 -10.76
CA LEU A 68 7.36 -5.39 -11.12
C LEU A 68 7.07 -6.68 -10.33
N ALA A 69 6.86 -6.57 -9.01
CA ALA A 69 6.52 -7.72 -8.19
C ALA A 69 5.18 -8.35 -8.57
N VAL A 70 4.16 -7.52 -8.83
CA VAL A 70 2.83 -7.96 -9.28
C VAL A 70 2.91 -8.65 -10.64
N ARG A 71 3.62 -8.05 -11.59
CA ARG A 71 3.81 -8.64 -12.92
C ARG A 71 4.47 -10.02 -12.85
N ARG A 72 5.52 -10.18 -12.05
CA ARG A 72 6.20 -11.46 -11.86
C ARG A 72 5.36 -12.49 -11.12
N TRP A 73 4.44 -12.05 -10.24
CA TRP A 73 3.49 -12.95 -9.58
C TRP A 73 2.45 -13.52 -10.55
N TYR A 74 1.85 -12.67 -11.39
CA TYR A 74 0.78 -13.09 -12.29
C TYR A 74 1.27 -13.58 -13.65
N GLY A 75 2.45 -13.16 -14.08
CA GLY A 75 3.01 -13.48 -15.40
C GLY A 75 2.35 -12.73 -16.56
N TRP A 76 2.89 -12.92 -17.74
CA TRP A 76 2.43 -12.17 -18.95
C TRP A 76 1.04 -12.58 -19.43
N SER A 77 0.58 -13.80 -19.12
CA SER A 77 -0.78 -14.25 -19.46
C SER A 77 -1.90 -13.46 -18.78
N ALA A 78 -1.57 -12.64 -17.78
CA ALA A 78 -2.53 -11.76 -17.12
C ALA A 78 -2.93 -10.53 -17.95
N GLY A 79 -2.33 -10.32 -19.13
CA GLY A 79 -2.61 -9.16 -19.97
C GLY A 79 -2.14 -7.84 -19.34
N ARG A 80 -2.89 -6.78 -19.56
CA ARG A 80 -2.62 -5.46 -18.98
C ARG A 80 -3.08 -5.43 -17.52
N ILE A 81 -2.12 -5.30 -16.62
CA ILE A 81 -2.39 -5.23 -15.17
C ILE A 81 -2.53 -3.77 -14.75
N CYS A 82 -3.56 -3.48 -13.95
CA CYS A 82 -3.64 -2.26 -13.14
C CYS A 82 -3.40 -2.63 -11.68
N ASP A 83 -2.37 -2.06 -11.07
CA ASP A 83 -2.03 -2.27 -9.66
C ASP A 83 -2.32 -1.04 -8.81
N LEU A 84 -2.90 -1.26 -7.64
CA LEU A 84 -3.23 -0.26 -6.63
C LEU A 84 -2.58 -0.63 -5.31
N ASP A 85 -1.87 0.31 -4.69
CA ASP A 85 -1.26 0.16 -3.35
C ASP A 85 -1.62 1.35 -2.44
N ILE A 86 -2.49 1.14 -1.45
CA ILE A 86 -2.82 2.16 -0.45
C ILE A 86 -1.89 2.02 0.74
N GLY A 87 -0.92 2.91 0.82
CA GLY A 87 0.00 3.04 1.93
C GLY A 87 -0.56 3.87 3.10
N GLY A 88 0.34 4.22 4.03
CA GLY A 88 0.00 5.13 5.13
C GLY A 88 -0.04 6.60 4.73
N GLY A 89 0.78 7.02 3.76
CA GLY A 89 0.92 8.42 3.31
C GLY A 89 0.43 8.68 1.90
N SER A 90 0.40 7.67 1.04
CA SER A 90 0.10 7.78 -0.38
C SER A 90 -0.72 6.60 -0.90
N LEU A 91 -1.28 6.76 -2.09
CA LEU A 91 -1.80 5.72 -2.97
C LEU A 91 -0.88 5.69 -4.18
N GLU A 92 -0.26 4.57 -4.44
CA GLU A 92 0.48 4.27 -5.64
C GLU A 92 -0.44 3.54 -6.63
N MET A 93 -0.36 3.95 -7.91
CA MET A 93 -1.13 3.34 -9.00
C MET A 93 -0.22 3.13 -10.20
N SER A 94 -0.39 2.00 -10.86
CA SER A 94 0.38 1.69 -12.07
C SER A 94 -0.41 0.80 -13.02
N ILE A 95 -0.12 0.91 -14.31
CA ILE A 95 -0.73 0.08 -15.36
C ILE A 95 0.28 -0.24 -16.45
N GLY A 96 0.25 -1.46 -16.99
CA GLY A 96 1.14 -1.87 -18.05
C GLY A 96 1.05 -3.35 -18.41
N MET A 97 1.77 -3.73 -19.45
CA MET A 97 1.85 -5.11 -19.97
C MET A 97 3.18 -5.79 -19.67
N ASP A 98 4.26 -5.04 -19.57
CA ASP A 98 5.61 -5.55 -19.31
C ASP A 98 6.00 -5.42 -17.83
N GLU A 99 7.26 -5.64 -17.51
CA GLU A 99 7.79 -5.51 -16.14
C GLU A 99 7.91 -4.05 -15.70
N ASP A 100 8.09 -3.13 -16.64
CA ASP A 100 8.01 -1.70 -16.39
C ASP A 100 6.62 -1.19 -16.83
N PRO A 101 5.86 -0.53 -15.95
CA PRO A 101 4.50 -0.09 -16.29
C PRO A 101 4.53 1.08 -17.29
N ASP A 102 3.53 1.13 -18.15
CA ASP A 102 3.34 2.24 -19.12
C ASP A 102 3.10 3.56 -18.36
N VAL A 103 2.28 3.49 -17.28
CA VAL A 103 2.00 4.61 -16.38
C VAL A 103 2.23 4.16 -14.94
N ALA A 104 2.92 5.00 -14.17
CA ALA A 104 3.06 4.89 -12.73
C ALA A 104 2.86 6.27 -12.11
N CYS A 105 2.13 6.35 -11.01
CA CYS A 105 1.90 7.59 -10.29
C CYS A 105 1.68 7.35 -8.80
N SER A 106 1.91 8.37 -7.99
CA SER A 106 1.66 8.39 -6.57
C SER A 106 0.87 9.64 -6.19
N VAL A 107 -0.19 9.46 -5.41
CA VAL A 107 -1.06 10.54 -4.92
C VAL A 107 -1.05 10.54 -3.40
N ASN A 108 -1.19 11.71 -2.79
CA ASN A 108 -1.20 11.88 -1.32
C ASN A 108 -2.49 11.38 -0.65
N LEU A 109 -2.99 10.22 -1.06
CA LEU A 109 -4.23 9.60 -0.59
C LEU A 109 -3.99 8.38 0.32
N GLY A 110 -2.94 8.42 1.14
CA GLY A 110 -2.67 7.35 2.10
C GLY A 110 -3.66 7.33 3.27
N ALA A 111 -4.07 6.12 3.68
CA ALA A 111 -5.08 5.91 4.72
C ALA A 111 -4.76 6.59 6.05
N GLY A 112 -3.50 6.56 6.49
CA GLY A 112 -3.07 7.19 7.74
C GLY A 112 -2.98 8.71 7.66
N ARG A 113 -2.58 9.26 6.51
CA ARG A 113 -2.55 10.70 6.24
C ARG A 113 -3.97 11.28 6.29
N LEU A 114 -4.87 10.73 5.49
CA LEU A 114 -6.25 11.21 5.39
C LEU A 114 -7.00 11.10 6.73
N THR A 115 -6.76 10.03 7.50
CA THR A 115 -7.34 9.92 8.83
C THR A 115 -6.92 11.07 9.74
N ARG A 116 -5.64 11.46 9.74
CA ARG A 116 -5.14 12.55 10.60
C ARG A 116 -5.58 13.93 10.14
N GLU A 117 -5.70 14.13 8.84
CA GLU A 117 -6.02 15.44 8.25
C GLU A 117 -7.53 15.73 8.25
N TRP A 118 -8.38 14.69 8.18
CA TRP A 118 -9.81 14.85 7.95
C TRP A 118 -10.70 14.46 9.14
N PHE A 119 -10.26 13.52 9.98
CA PHE A 119 -11.08 13.00 11.07
C PHE A 119 -10.63 13.53 12.42
N ASP A 120 -11.46 14.35 13.04
CA ASP A 120 -11.29 14.95 14.36
C ASP A 120 -12.02 14.18 15.47
N THR A 121 -12.91 13.25 15.09
CA THR A 121 -13.69 12.40 16.00
C THR A 121 -13.59 10.92 15.62
N ASP A 122 -13.83 10.03 16.59
CA ASP A 122 -13.91 8.59 16.38
C ASP A 122 -15.17 8.01 17.05
N PRO A 123 -16.14 7.50 16.29
CA PRO A 123 -16.15 7.41 14.83
C PRO A 123 -16.17 8.75 14.11
N PRO A 124 -15.74 8.81 12.85
CA PRO A 124 -15.81 10.03 12.06
C PRO A 124 -17.27 10.45 11.84
N SER A 125 -17.55 11.75 11.84
CA SER A 125 -18.89 12.24 11.54
C SER A 125 -19.26 11.93 10.09
N ARG A 126 -20.57 11.70 9.84
CA ARG A 126 -21.07 11.44 8.48
C ARG A 126 -20.69 12.56 7.51
N LYS A 127 -20.72 13.81 7.97
CA LYS A 127 -20.32 14.97 7.17
C LYS A 127 -18.87 14.85 6.71
N LYS A 128 -17.96 14.54 7.63
CA LYS A 128 -16.53 14.36 7.33
C LYS A 128 -16.24 13.19 6.39
N VAL A 129 -17.01 12.11 6.50
CA VAL A 129 -16.91 10.97 5.57
C VAL A 129 -17.29 11.37 4.15
N VAL A 130 -18.35 12.17 3.99
CA VAL A 130 -18.79 12.68 2.67
C VAL A 130 -17.77 13.66 2.10
N GLU A 131 -17.35 14.66 2.87
CA GLU A 131 -16.36 15.66 2.46
C GLU A 131 -15.04 15.01 2.03
N LEU A 132 -14.58 14.00 2.78
CA LEU A 132 -13.38 13.24 2.41
C LEU A 132 -13.60 12.47 1.10
N GLY A 133 -14.78 11.88 0.90
CA GLY A 133 -15.10 11.18 -0.35
C GLY A 133 -15.04 12.13 -1.56
N GLU A 134 -15.60 13.32 -1.45
CA GLU A 134 -15.56 14.35 -2.50
C GLU A 134 -14.12 14.80 -2.81
N PHE A 135 -13.31 15.03 -1.78
CA PHE A 135 -11.88 15.34 -1.91
C PHE A 135 -11.10 14.22 -2.63
N ILE A 136 -11.30 12.97 -2.22
CA ILE A 136 -10.65 11.82 -2.86
C ILE A 136 -11.05 11.72 -4.33
N ASP A 137 -12.32 11.96 -4.65
CA ASP A 137 -12.81 11.93 -6.02
C ASP A 137 -12.14 13.00 -6.90
N GLU A 138 -11.91 14.18 -6.36
CA GLU A 138 -11.24 15.28 -7.07
C GLU A 138 -9.76 14.94 -7.32
N GLU A 139 -9.04 14.50 -6.30
CA GLU A 139 -7.63 14.15 -6.38
C GLU A 139 -7.34 12.96 -7.34
N LEU A 140 -8.31 12.09 -7.56
CA LEU A 140 -8.19 10.93 -8.44
C LEU A 140 -8.49 11.24 -9.92
N ASN A 141 -9.01 12.41 -10.29
CA ASN A 141 -9.40 12.69 -11.67
C ASN A 141 -8.22 12.52 -12.65
N ASP A 142 -7.19 13.35 -12.49
CA ASP A 142 -6.02 13.34 -13.38
C ASP A 142 -5.23 12.01 -13.36
N PRO A 143 -4.96 11.39 -12.20
CA PRO A 143 -4.29 10.10 -12.16
C PRO A 143 -5.07 8.98 -12.87
N VAL A 144 -6.37 8.90 -12.66
CA VAL A 144 -7.24 7.90 -13.29
C VAL A 144 -7.32 8.10 -14.79
N GLU A 145 -7.47 9.35 -15.28
CA GLU A 145 -7.46 9.66 -16.69
C GLU A 145 -6.18 9.14 -17.37
N LYS A 146 -5.00 9.41 -16.79
CA LYS A 146 -3.71 8.92 -17.30
C LYS A 146 -3.63 7.39 -17.37
N LEU A 147 -4.20 6.67 -16.36
CA LEU A 147 -4.21 5.22 -16.39
C LEU A 147 -5.14 4.69 -17.49
N LEU A 148 -6.34 5.25 -17.62
CA LEU A 148 -7.32 4.80 -18.61
C LEU A 148 -6.89 5.11 -20.05
N ASP A 149 -6.17 6.22 -20.26
CA ASP A 149 -5.60 6.57 -21.59
C ASP A 149 -4.54 5.55 -22.06
N SER A 150 -3.95 4.77 -21.14
CA SER A 150 -2.97 3.74 -21.51
C SER A 150 -3.60 2.44 -22.05
N GLY A 151 -4.92 2.27 -21.94
CA GLY A 151 -5.70 1.13 -22.46
C GLY A 151 -6.50 0.37 -21.43
N ASP A 152 -7.25 -0.63 -21.91
CA ASP A 152 -8.17 -1.42 -21.10
C ASP A 152 -7.45 -2.26 -20.03
N ILE A 153 -8.09 -2.47 -18.89
CA ILE A 153 -7.57 -3.26 -17.77
C ILE A 153 -8.02 -4.72 -17.91
N ASP A 154 -7.07 -5.65 -18.12
CA ASP A 154 -7.37 -7.09 -18.14
C ASP A 154 -7.41 -7.68 -16.73
N LEU A 155 -6.56 -7.20 -15.82
CA LEU A 155 -6.48 -7.64 -14.44
C LEU A 155 -6.23 -6.47 -13.50
N ALA A 156 -7.16 -6.25 -12.56
CA ALA A 156 -7.01 -5.28 -11.48
C ALA A 156 -6.48 -5.95 -10.21
N VAL A 157 -5.44 -5.40 -9.61
CA VAL A 157 -4.71 -5.97 -8.47
C VAL A 157 -4.57 -4.96 -7.35
N GLY A 158 -4.68 -5.43 -6.11
CA GLY A 158 -4.39 -4.65 -4.91
C GLY A 158 -3.30 -5.34 -4.08
N THR A 159 -2.33 -4.57 -3.62
CA THR A 159 -1.14 -5.10 -2.94
C THR A 159 -1.12 -4.85 -1.45
N SER A 160 -1.25 -3.67 -0.97
CA SER A 160 -1.00 -3.24 0.42
C SER A 160 -1.67 -4.07 1.53
N LYS A 161 -1.25 -3.80 2.75
CA LYS A 161 -1.96 -4.31 3.94
C LYS A 161 -3.37 -3.74 4.04
N THR A 162 -3.62 -2.53 3.51
CA THR A 162 -4.94 -1.90 3.50
C THR A 162 -5.90 -2.73 2.64
N PHE A 163 -5.55 -3.02 1.39
CA PHE A 163 -6.39 -3.84 0.52
C PHE A 163 -6.60 -5.26 1.05
N ARG A 164 -5.55 -5.90 1.57
CA ARG A 164 -5.68 -7.25 2.17
C ARG A 164 -6.61 -7.26 3.38
N MET A 165 -6.58 -6.23 4.22
CA MET A 165 -7.49 -6.07 5.34
C MET A 165 -8.93 -5.86 4.87
N LEU A 166 -9.17 -4.98 3.89
CA LEU A 166 -10.50 -4.74 3.32
C LEU A 166 -11.07 -6.02 2.68
N ALA A 167 -10.25 -6.75 1.93
CA ALA A 167 -10.65 -8.05 1.38
C ALA A 167 -11.01 -9.06 2.49
N ARG A 168 -10.22 -9.11 3.59
CA ARG A 168 -10.53 -9.98 4.74
C ARG A 168 -11.85 -9.61 5.39
N LEU A 169 -12.12 -8.33 5.61
CA LEU A 169 -13.37 -7.83 6.17
C LEU A 169 -14.59 -8.09 5.30
N THR A 170 -14.41 -8.29 4.00
CA THR A 170 -15.46 -8.67 3.04
C THR A 170 -15.51 -10.16 2.75
N GLY A 171 -14.82 -11.00 3.54
CA GLY A 171 -14.96 -12.46 3.49
C GLY A 171 -13.82 -13.21 2.79
N ALA A 172 -12.75 -12.54 2.33
CA ALA A 172 -11.61 -13.24 1.77
C ALA A 172 -10.90 -14.13 2.80
N ALA A 173 -10.28 -15.22 2.34
CA ALA A 173 -9.57 -16.17 3.20
C ALA A 173 -8.42 -15.50 3.99
N PRO A 174 -8.13 -15.95 5.23
CA PRO A 174 -7.03 -15.42 6.02
C PRO A 174 -5.67 -15.71 5.36
N SER A 175 -4.64 -14.92 5.73
CA SER A 175 -3.30 -15.10 5.19
C SER A 175 -2.69 -16.46 5.54
N SER A 176 -3.09 -17.06 6.67
CA SER A 176 -2.68 -18.41 7.09
C SER A 176 -3.09 -19.53 6.13
N ALA A 177 -4.08 -19.29 5.26
CA ALA A 177 -4.48 -20.24 4.21
C ALA A 177 -3.44 -20.39 3.08
N GLY A 178 -2.38 -19.59 3.11
CA GLY A 178 -1.26 -19.62 2.17
C GLY A 178 -1.33 -18.55 1.07
N PRO A 179 -0.19 -18.27 0.42
CA PRO A 179 -0.10 -17.16 -0.55
C PRO A 179 -0.81 -17.43 -1.88
N ARG A 180 -1.02 -18.69 -2.24
CA ARG A 180 -1.65 -19.10 -3.52
C ARG A 180 -3.17 -19.15 -3.47
N VAL A 181 -3.78 -18.99 -2.29
CA VAL A 181 -5.26 -18.91 -2.18
C VAL A 181 -5.72 -17.59 -2.77
N LYS A 182 -6.62 -17.69 -3.76
CA LYS A 182 -7.21 -16.51 -4.41
C LYS A 182 -8.01 -15.70 -3.39
N ARG A 183 -7.77 -14.40 -3.36
CA ARG A 183 -8.48 -13.43 -2.52
C ARG A 183 -8.88 -12.26 -3.38
N THR A 184 -10.11 -11.83 -3.23
CA THR A 184 -10.67 -10.71 -3.99
C THR A 184 -11.37 -9.73 -3.05
N LEU A 185 -11.47 -8.51 -3.50
CA LEU A 185 -12.31 -7.46 -2.94
C LEU A 185 -13.27 -7.02 -4.02
N THR A 186 -14.57 -7.11 -3.76
CA THR A 186 -15.58 -6.60 -4.69
C THR A 186 -16.00 -5.19 -4.32
N GLN A 187 -16.28 -4.35 -5.32
CA GLN A 187 -16.76 -2.99 -5.12
C GLN A 187 -18.06 -2.98 -4.28
N ALA A 188 -18.99 -3.88 -4.57
CA ALA A 188 -20.26 -4.00 -3.83
C ALA A 188 -20.04 -4.34 -2.35
N GLY A 189 -19.16 -5.33 -2.04
CA GLY A 189 -18.80 -5.70 -0.69
C GLY A 189 -18.10 -4.55 0.06
N LEU A 190 -17.23 -3.80 -0.64
CA LEU A 190 -16.55 -2.66 -0.07
C LEU A 190 -17.51 -1.52 0.31
N ARG A 191 -18.50 -1.22 -0.53
CA ARG A 191 -19.54 -0.22 -0.21
C ARG A 191 -20.35 -0.59 1.03
N GLN A 192 -20.73 -1.87 1.16
CA GLN A 192 -21.41 -2.37 2.35
C GLN A 192 -20.52 -2.26 3.59
N LEU A 193 -19.24 -2.62 3.47
CA LEU A 193 -18.27 -2.51 4.55
C LEU A 193 -18.14 -1.06 5.02
N ILE A 194 -17.99 -0.09 4.11
CA ILE A 194 -17.87 1.34 4.44
C ILE A 194 -19.07 1.82 5.27
N ALA A 195 -20.28 1.46 4.87
CA ALA A 195 -21.50 1.83 5.58
C ALA A 195 -21.55 1.28 7.03
N PHE A 196 -20.88 0.16 7.27
CA PHE A 196 -20.78 -0.48 8.58
C PHE A 196 -19.64 0.12 9.42
N ILE A 197 -18.40 0.12 8.92
CA ILE A 197 -17.21 0.53 9.69
C ILE A 197 -17.14 2.03 10.00
N SER A 198 -17.80 2.88 9.19
CA SER A 198 -17.84 4.33 9.42
C SER A 198 -18.63 4.71 10.67
N ARG A 199 -19.43 3.81 11.23
CA ARG A 199 -20.21 4.00 12.47
C ARG A 199 -19.55 3.41 13.70
N MET A 200 -18.47 2.67 13.54
CA MET A 200 -17.73 2.01 14.62
C MET A 200 -16.60 2.90 15.11
N THR A 201 -16.26 2.78 16.39
CA THR A 201 -15.02 3.36 16.90
C THR A 201 -13.79 2.58 16.42
N ALA A 202 -12.60 3.18 16.51
CA ALA A 202 -11.36 2.46 16.21
C ALA A 202 -11.14 1.25 17.13
N ALA A 203 -11.60 1.34 18.38
CA ALA A 203 -11.56 0.23 19.32
C ALA A 203 -12.43 -0.94 18.83
N ASP A 204 -13.68 -0.66 18.45
CA ASP A 204 -14.57 -1.70 17.91
C ASP A 204 -14.06 -2.29 16.60
N ARG A 205 -13.48 -1.45 15.71
CA ARG A 205 -12.87 -1.94 14.48
C ARG A 205 -11.66 -2.83 14.72
N ALA A 206 -10.93 -2.62 15.82
CA ALA A 206 -9.79 -3.45 16.19
C ALA A 206 -10.18 -4.88 16.57
N GLU A 207 -11.43 -5.11 16.99
CA GLU A 207 -11.98 -6.44 17.29
C GLU A 207 -12.38 -7.22 16.03
N LEU A 208 -12.46 -6.56 14.88
CA LEU A 208 -12.80 -7.23 13.62
C LEU A 208 -11.63 -8.10 13.13
N GLU A 209 -11.95 -9.30 12.69
CA GLU A 209 -10.93 -10.24 12.21
C GLU A 209 -10.14 -9.69 11.01
N GLY A 210 -8.82 -9.61 11.16
CA GLY A 210 -7.92 -9.08 10.14
C GLY A 210 -7.54 -7.61 10.32
N VAL A 211 -8.12 -6.92 11.28
CA VAL A 211 -7.77 -5.54 11.65
C VAL A 211 -6.78 -5.56 12.82
N SER A 212 -5.61 -4.96 12.62
CA SER A 212 -4.68 -4.75 13.74
C SER A 212 -5.02 -3.46 14.48
N ALA A 213 -4.87 -3.46 15.82
CA ALA A 213 -5.13 -2.28 16.66
C ALA A 213 -4.37 -1.03 16.18
N GLU A 214 -3.16 -1.20 15.63
CA GLU A 214 -2.34 -0.11 15.10
C GLU A 214 -2.94 0.53 13.84
N ARG A 215 -3.81 -0.17 13.10
CA ARG A 215 -4.40 0.26 11.83
C ARG A 215 -5.90 0.53 11.91
N SER A 216 -6.56 0.17 13.02
CA SER A 216 -8.00 0.28 13.16
C SER A 216 -8.54 1.70 12.95
N HIS A 217 -7.76 2.72 13.33
CA HIS A 217 -8.11 4.13 13.17
C HIS A 217 -8.16 4.58 11.68
N GLN A 218 -7.37 3.94 10.80
CA GLN A 218 -7.23 4.36 9.39
C GLN A 218 -8.07 3.53 8.40
N VAL A 219 -8.84 2.54 8.89
CA VAL A 219 -9.63 1.62 8.05
C VAL A 219 -10.66 2.38 7.22
N VAL A 220 -11.35 3.36 7.80
CA VAL A 220 -12.41 4.13 7.11
C VAL A 220 -11.83 4.93 5.95
N ALA A 221 -10.78 5.71 6.18
CA ALA A 221 -10.14 6.48 5.12
C ALA A 221 -9.58 5.58 4.02
N GLY A 222 -8.90 4.47 4.39
CA GLY A 222 -8.42 3.50 3.42
C GLY A 222 -9.52 2.85 2.58
N ALA A 223 -10.68 2.58 3.19
CA ALA A 223 -11.83 2.03 2.47
C ALA A 223 -12.45 3.03 1.49
N LEU A 224 -12.51 4.32 1.87
CA LEU A 224 -12.99 5.39 0.96
C LEU A 224 -12.07 5.55 -0.25
N VAL A 225 -10.76 5.55 -0.05
CA VAL A 225 -9.79 5.63 -1.15
C VAL A 225 -9.92 4.41 -2.07
N ALA A 226 -10.02 3.20 -1.50
CA ALA A 226 -10.19 1.97 -2.27
C ALA A 226 -11.47 1.98 -3.10
N GLU A 227 -12.59 2.43 -2.52
CA GLU A 227 -13.89 2.51 -3.23
C GLU A 227 -13.83 3.53 -4.37
N ALA A 228 -13.30 4.73 -4.12
CA ALA A 228 -13.20 5.76 -5.13
C ALA A 228 -12.29 5.35 -6.30
N ALA A 229 -11.13 4.74 -6.01
CA ALA A 229 -10.21 4.24 -7.04
C ALA A 229 -10.86 3.13 -7.89
N MET A 230 -11.47 2.13 -7.25
CA MET A 230 -12.17 1.05 -7.95
C MET A 230 -13.32 1.58 -8.81
N ARG A 231 -14.11 2.52 -8.30
CA ARG A 231 -15.25 3.10 -9.01
C ARG A 231 -14.83 3.93 -10.22
N LYS A 232 -13.80 4.75 -10.08
CA LYS A 232 -13.31 5.61 -11.17
C LYS A 232 -12.59 4.83 -12.28
N LEU A 233 -11.95 3.72 -11.93
CA LEU A 233 -11.29 2.81 -12.88
C LEU A 233 -12.24 1.72 -13.42
N ASP A 234 -13.53 1.76 -13.08
CA ASP A 234 -14.54 0.75 -13.44
C ASP A 234 -14.15 -0.69 -13.04
N ILE A 235 -13.52 -0.83 -11.87
CA ILE A 235 -13.07 -2.11 -11.34
C ILE A 235 -14.16 -2.71 -10.44
N GLU A 236 -14.83 -3.76 -10.89
CA GLU A 236 -15.81 -4.49 -10.08
C GLU A 236 -15.13 -5.43 -9.06
N VAL A 237 -14.02 -6.04 -9.44
CA VAL A 237 -13.28 -7.03 -8.64
C VAL A 237 -11.80 -6.74 -8.65
N LEU A 238 -11.23 -6.57 -7.46
CA LEU A 238 -9.79 -6.39 -7.25
C LEU A 238 -9.18 -7.67 -6.70
N HIS A 239 -8.13 -8.18 -7.34
CA HIS A 239 -7.41 -9.38 -6.93
C HIS A 239 -6.26 -9.02 -5.98
N MET A 240 -6.11 -9.79 -4.89
CA MET A 240 -5.03 -9.53 -3.92
C MET A 240 -3.74 -10.21 -4.33
N CYS A 241 -2.68 -9.44 -4.50
CA CYS A 241 -1.32 -9.97 -4.67
C CYS A 241 -0.63 -10.10 -3.31
N PRO A 242 0.04 -11.24 -3.02
CA PRO A 242 0.83 -11.39 -1.81
C PRO A 242 2.18 -10.67 -1.89
N TRP A 243 2.69 -10.41 -3.10
CA TRP A 243 3.91 -9.65 -3.35
C TRP A 243 3.60 -8.16 -3.52
N ALA A 244 4.57 -7.31 -3.16
CA ALA A 244 4.48 -5.87 -3.23
C ALA A 244 5.88 -5.24 -3.34
N LEU A 245 6.06 -4.00 -2.90
CA LEU A 245 7.30 -3.22 -2.99
C LEU A 245 8.57 -3.99 -2.56
N ARG A 246 8.53 -4.75 -1.46
CA ARG A 246 9.72 -5.47 -0.98
C ARG A 246 10.23 -6.50 -1.96
N GLU A 247 9.32 -7.27 -2.53
CA GLU A 247 9.64 -8.27 -3.53
C GLU A 247 10.15 -7.59 -4.82
N GLY A 248 9.57 -6.45 -5.21
CA GLY A 248 10.03 -5.65 -6.35
C GLY A 248 11.45 -5.11 -6.18
N VAL A 249 11.79 -4.61 -4.98
CA VAL A 249 13.17 -4.18 -4.66
C VAL A 249 14.16 -5.34 -4.79
N ILE A 250 13.79 -6.54 -4.29
CA ILE A 250 14.63 -7.73 -4.40
C ILE A 250 14.82 -8.14 -5.87
N PHE A 251 13.74 -8.19 -6.65
CA PHE A 251 13.83 -8.53 -8.08
C PHE A 251 14.69 -7.55 -8.85
N ARG A 252 14.52 -6.26 -8.63
CA ARG A 252 15.34 -5.23 -9.27
C ARG A 252 16.83 -5.40 -8.93
N GLN A 253 17.14 -5.77 -7.69
CA GLN A 253 18.53 -6.05 -7.29
C GLN A 253 19.10 -7.29 -7.96
N LEU A 254 18.32 -8.36 -8.04
CA LEU A 254 18.74 -9.61 -8.72
C LEU A 254 19.00 -9.37 -10.22
N ASP A 255 18.15 -8.60 -10.88
CA ASP A 255 18.32 -8.26 -12.30
C ASP A 255 19.61 -7.47 -12.59
N HIS A 256 20.10 -6.69 -11.61
CA HIS A 256 21.32 -5.90 -11.75
C HIS A 256 22.59 -6.65 -11.33
N ASN A 257 22.46 -7.80 -10.65
CA ASN A 257 23.56 -8.65 -10.23
C ASN A 257 23.40 -10.07 -10.80
N PRO A 258 23.76 -10.30 -12.09
CA PRO A 258 23.60 -11.60 -12.75
C PRO A 258 24.43 -12.73 -12.11
N ASP A 259 25.43 -12.40 -11.28
CA ASP A 259 26.25 -13.40 -10.57
C ASP A 259 25.53 -14.06 -9.37
N LEU A 260 24.30 -13.60 -9.04
CA LEU A 260 23.45 -14.16 -7.96
C LEU A 260 22.34 -15.09 -8.48
N THR A 261 22.26 -15.32 -9.78
CA THR A 261 21.33 -16.25 -10.43
C THR A 261 22.09 -17.46 -10.96
#